data_22b86c9415383a3d883d9972ef28bc50
#
_entry.id   22b86c9415383a3d883d9972ef28bc50
#
_cell.length_a   1.000
_cell.length_b   1.000
_cell.length_c   1.000
_cell.angle_alpha   90.00
_cell.angle_beta   90.00
_cell.angle_gamma   90.00
#
_symmetry.space_group_name_H-M   'P 1'
#
loop_
_entity.id
_entity.type
_entity.pdbx_description
1 polymer ?
#
loop_
_entity_poly.entity_id
_entity_poly.type
_entity_poly.pdbx_seq_one_letter_code
_entity_poly.pdbx_strand_id
1 'polypeptide(L)'
;NTQEDPASILTIQLIYDLAKCIDIALIKNLFDKVILLNSAIATEGLAHDYGVNIGRNIQKSIENGFYGNDTRNHSASLASAGSDARMGGSAMPVMTTAGSGNIGLTASLPVITFCRERNKSDEQLYRALFFSHLTTIHVKAKIGRLSAYCGPMCAAAAVAGAIGFVNDFDFQ
;
A
#
# COMPACT_ATOMS: atom_id res chain seq x y z
N ASN A 1 14.71 31.49 -2.68
CA ASN A 1 13.30 31.08 -2.51
C ASN A 1 13.28 29.63 -2.03
N THR A 2 13.40 29.45 -0.72
CA THR A 2 13.07 28.18 -0.06
C THR A 2 11.54 28.08 -0.06
N GLN A 3 10.97 27.51 -1.12
CA GLN A 3 9.61 26.96 -1.01
C GLN A 3 9.72 25.82 0.03
N GLU A 4 9.07 26.01 1.17
CA GLU A 4 8.90 24.92 2.14
C GLU A 4 8.26 23.75 1.40
N ASP A 5 8.89 22.60 1.47
CA ASP A 5 8.34 21.39 0.87
C ASP A 5 6.97 21.11 1.54
N PRO A 6 5.85 21.10 0.78
CA PRO A 6 4.53 20.82 1.36
C PRO A 6 4.50 19.54 2.23
N ALA A 7 5.40 18.58 1.97
CA ALA A 7 5.56 17.39 2.77
C ALA A 7 6.13 17.67 4.18
N SER A 8 6.79 18.82 4.40
CA SER A 8 7.32 19.20 5.71
C SER A 8 6.22 19.60 6.72
N ILE A 9 5.06 20.00 6.20
CA ILE A 9 3.90 20.40 7.01
C ILE A 9 3.16 19.17 7.56
N LEU A 10 3.26 18.02 6.88
CA LEU A 10 2.61 16.80 7.29
C LEU A 10 3.28 16.21 8.54
N THR A 11 2.50 16.03 9.60
CA THR A 11 2.87 15.21 10.75
C THR A 11 1.98 13.98 10.80
N ILE A 12 2.43 12.91 11.47
CA ILE A 12 1.62 11.69 11.61
C ILE A 12 0.30 12.00 12.33
N GLN A 13 0.32 12.87 13.35
CA GLN A 13 -0.89 13.32 14.04
C GLN A 13 -1.87 14.00 13.09
N LEU A 14 -1.38 14.94 12.27
CA LEU A 14 -2.23 15.63 11.30
C LEU A 14 -2.82 14.66 10.27
N ILE A 15 -2.04 13.70 9.79
CA ILE A 15 -2.51 12.67 8.85
C ILE A 15 -3.61 11.81 9.49
N TYR A 16 -3.42 11.43 10.77
CA TYR A 16 -4.40 10.65 11.53
C TYR A 16 -5.72 11.42 11.69
N ASP A 17 -5.65 12.69 12.10
CA ASP A 17 -6.82 13.53 12.29
C ASP A 17 -7.56 13.79 10.98
N LEU A 18 -6.82 14.07 9.90
CA LEU A 18 -7.40 14.22 8.57
C LEU A 18 -8.07 12.93 8.08
N ALA A 19 -7.45 11.78 8.29
CA ALA A 19 -8.02 10.50 7.87
C ALA A 19 -9.36 10.22 8.57
N LYS A 20 -9.54 10.70 9.80
CA LYS A 20 -10.81 10.58 10.53
C LYS A 20 -11.92 11.47 9.99
N CYS A 21 -11.61 12.67 9.52
CA CYS A 21 -12.62 13.67 9.19
C CYS A 21 -12.77 14.00 7.70
N ILE A 22 -11.86 13.51 6.83
CA ILE A 22 -11.92 13.81 5.40
C ILE A 22 -13.23 13.34 4.77
N ASP A 23 -13.82 14.19 3.92
CA ASP A 23 -14.95 13.80 3.11
C ASP A 23 -14.54 12.74 2.07
N ILE A 24 -15.14 11.57 2.17
CA ILE A 24 -14.86 10.44 1.28
C ILE A 24 -15.09 10.79 -0.18
N ALA A 25 -16.05 11.65 -0.50
CA ALA A 25 -16.33 12.07 -1.87
C ALA A 25 -15.11 12.71 -2.56
N LEU A 26 -14.26 13.39 -1.80
CA LEU A 26 -13.05 14.04 -2.33
C LEU A 26 -11.95 13.05 -2.73
N ILE A 27 -11.90 11.89 -2.08
CA ILE A 27 -10.81 10.91 -2.25
C ILE A 27 -11.24 9.66 -3.00
N LYS A 28 -12.56 9.41 -3.09
CA LYS A 28 -13.12 8.18 -3.64
C LYS A 28 -12.61 7.86 -5.04
N ASN A 29 -12.70 8.79 -5.98
CA ASN A 29 -12.26 8.56 -7.36
C ASN A 29 -10.77 8.20 -7.47
N LEU A 30 -9.94 8.77 -6.61
CA LEU A 30 -8.51 8.44 -6.57
C LEU A 30 -8.30 7.02 -6.07
N PHE A 31 -8.91 6.68 -4.94
CA PHE A 31 -8.70 5.36 -4.34
C PHE A 31 -9.44 4.24 -5.06
N ASP A 32 -10.54 4.50 -5.74
CA ASP A 32 -11.14 3.54 -6.68
C ASP A 32 -10.12 3.11 -7.75
N LYS A 33 -9.37 4.07 -8.31
CA LYS A 33 -8.29 3.75 -9.27
C LYS A 33 -7.13 3.00 -8.61
N VAL A 34 -6.74 3.36 -7.40
CA VAL A 34 -5.70 2.64 -6.63
C VAL A 34 -6.12 1.18 -6.44
N ILE A 35 -7.33 0.96 -5.96
CA ILE A 35 -7.87 -0.38 -5.73
C ILE A 35 -7.93 -1.18 -7.04
N LEU A 36 -8.51 -0.59 -8.09
CA LEU A 36 -8.67 -1.26 -9.37
C LEU A 36 -7.33 -1.64 -10.00
N LEU A 37 -6.44 -0.66 -10.21
CA LEU A 37 -5.23 -0.86 -10.99
C LEU A 37 -4.20 -1.70 -10.23
N ASN A 38 -4.01 -1.41 -8.95
CA ASN A 38 -3.01 -2.13 -8.16
C ASN A 38 -3.45 -3.58 -7.86
N SER A 39 -4.75 -3.84 -7.68
CA SER A 39 -5.25 -5.21 -7.57
C SER A 39 -5.15 -5.97 -8.89
N ALA A 40 -5.41 -5.32 -10.03
CA ALA A 40 -5.33 -5.96 -11.32
C ALA A 40 -3.92 -6.46 -11.64
N ILE A 41 -2.89 -5.63 -11.45
CA ILE A 41 -1.50 -6.05 -11.69
C ILE A 41 -1.01 -7.09 -10.68
N ALA A 42 -1.51 -7.09 -9.45
CA ALA A 42 -1.20 -8.13 -8.48
C ALA A 42 -1.79 -9.48 -8.91
N THR A 43 -3.03 -9.49 -9.41
CA THR A 43 -3.65 -10.68 -9.99
C THR A 43 -2.89 -11.19 -11.19
N GLU A 44 -2.46 -10.29 -12.09
CA GLU A 44 -1.61 -10.60 -13.23
C GLU A 44 -0.30 -11.29 -12.81
N GLY A 45 0.37 -10.73 -11.79
CA GLY A 45 1.63 -11.29 -11.26
C GLY A 45 1.46 -12.64 -10.58
N LEU A 46 0.27 -12.95 -10.04
CA LEU A 46 -0.04 -14.30 -9.55
C LEU A 46 -0.33 -15.28 -10.68
N ALA A 47 -0.91 -14.83 -11.80
CA ALA A 47 -1.34 -15.68 -12.89
C ALA A 47 -0.19 -16.06 -13.86
N HIS A 48 0.79 -15.17 -14.05
CA HIS A 48 1.84 -15.31 -15.06
C HIS A 48 3.25 -15.27 -14.46
N ASP A 49 4.24 -15.70 -15.23
CA ASP A 49 5.64 -15.71 -14.80
C ASP A 49 6.30 -14.34 -15.00
N TYR A 50 6.77 -13.76 -13.90
CA TYR A 50 7.50 -12.50 -13.89
C TYR A 50 8.73 -12.57 -12.99
N GLY A 51 9.90 -12.39 -13.57
CA GLY A 51 11.16 -12.41 -12.82
C GLY A 51 11.35 -13.69 -12.01
N VAL A 52 11.53 -13.57 -10.71
CA VAL A 52 11.72 -14.73 -9.82
C VAL A 52 10.42 -15.22 -9.16
N ASN A 53 9.28 -14.64 -9.54
CA ASN A 53 7.95 -15.05 -9.08
C ASN A 53 7.79 -15.08 -7.54
N ILE A 54 8.27 -14.07 -6.82
CA ILE A 54 8.24 -14.02 -5.36
C ILE A 54 6.81 -14.15 -4.86
N GLY A 55 5.89 -13.35 -5.40
CA GLY A 55 4.48 -13.35 -4.98
C GLY A 55 3.81 -14.71 -5.20
N ARG A 56 4.00 -15.33 -6.38
CA ARG A 56 3.49 -16.68 -6.70
C ARG A 56 4.09 -17.75 -5.79
N ASN A 57 5.38 -17.65 -5.48
CA ASN A 57 6.03 -18.62 -4.61
C ASN A 57 5.53 -18.51 -3.16
N ILE A 58 5.23 -17.30 -2.68
CA ILE A 58 4.55 -17.11 -1.38
C ILE A 58 3.16 -17.74 -1.44
N GLN A 59 2.37 -17.49 -2.49
CA GLN A 59 1.03 -18.07 -2.66
C GLN A 59 1.07 -19.61 -2.65
N LYS A 60 1.97 -20.21 -3.42
CA LYS A 60 2.17 -21.67 -3.42
C LYS A 60 2.59 -22.21 -2.05
N SER A 61 3.40 -21.46 -1.30
CA SER A 61 3.81 -21.85 0.05
C SER A 61 2.66 -21.83 1.04
N ILE A 62 1.69 -20.91 0.87
CA ILE A 62 0.44 -20.89 1.63
C ILE A 62 -0.41 -22.12 1.26
N GLU A 63 -0.62 -22.37 -0.03
CA GLU A 63 -1.43 -23.49 -0.54
C GLU A 63 -0.88 -24.85 -0.10
N ASN A 64 0.45 -24.98 -0.02
CA ASN A 64 1.13 -26.21 0.41
C ASN A 64 1.29 -26.31 1.95
N GLY A 65 0.81 -25.32 2.71
CA GLY A 65 0.87 -25.31 4.18
C GLY A 65 2.25 -25.00 4.78
N PHE A 66 3.23 -24.55 3.97
CA PHE A 66 4.52 -24.07 4.47
C PHE A 66 4.40 -22.71 5.15
N TYR A 67 3.51 -21.85 4.66
CA TYR A 67 3.16 -20.57 5.28
C TYR A 67 1.73 -20.62 5.80
N GLY A 68 1.46 -19.87 6.87
CA GLY A 68 0.12 -19.75 7.41
C GLY A 68 -0.85 -19.12 6.38
N ASN A 69 -2.07 -19.65 6.33
CA ASN A 69 -3.16 -19.08 5.55
C ASN A 69 -3.76 -17.90 6.34
N ASP A 70 -3.08 -16.75 6.26
CA ASP A 70 -3.41 -15.55 7.03
C ASP A 70 -3.24 -14.27 6.19
N THR A 71 -3.88 -13.20 6.65
CA THR A 71 -3.89 -11.89 5.99
C THR A 71 -2.48 -11.33 5.73
N ARG A 72 -1.51 -11.60 6.62
CA ARG A 72 -0.13 -11.12 6.46
C ARG A 72 0.52 -11.78 5.25
N ASN A 73 0.42 -13.09 5.13
CA ASN A 73 1.01 -13.84 4.03
C ASN A 73 0.30 -13.56 2.70
N HIS A 74 -1.04 -13.40 2.70
CA HIS A 74 -1.79 -12.96 1.51
C HIS A 74 -1.36 -11.56 1.07
N SER A 75 -1.22 -10.63 2.00
CA SER A 75 -0.76 -9.26 1.71
C SER A 75 0.65 -9.26 1.11
N ALA A 76 1.56 -10.06 1.67
CA ALA A 76 2.92 -10.20 1.15
C ALA A 76 2.94 -10.81 -0.25
N SER A 77 2.12 -11.85 -0.49
CA SER A 77 1.97 -12.48 -1.81
C SER A 77 1.50 -11.47 -2.85
N LEU A 78 0.41 -10.76 -2.60
CA LEU A 78 -0.17 -9.81 -3.55
C LEU A 78 0.76 -8.61 -3.82
N ALA A 79 1.36 -8.01 -2.80
CA ALA A 79 2.27 -6.89 -2.97
C ALA A 79 3.54 -7.29 -3.77
N SER A 80 4.06 -8.49 -3.50
CA SER A 80 5.21 -9.04 -4.23
C SER A 80 4.83 -9.37 -5.67
N ALA A 81 3.68 -10.02 -5.92
CA ALA A 81 3.23 -10.38 -7.25
C ALA A 81 3.01 -9.14 -8.15
N GLY A 82 2.40 -8.09 -7.62
CA GLY A 82 2.27 -6.82 -8.34
C GLY A 82 3.63 -6.19 -8.67
N SER A 83 4.59 -6.27 -7.76
CA SER A 83 5.96 -5.80 -7.99
C SER A 83 6.71 -6.67 -9.00
N ASP A 84 6.57 -8.00 -8.93
CA ASP A 84 7.15 -8.95 -9.89
C ASP A 84 6.63 -8.63 -11.29
N ALA A 85 5.32 -8.51 -11.50
CA ALA A 85 4.72 -8.17 -12.78
C ALA A 85 5.22 -6.83 -13.31
N ARG A 86 5.19 -5.78 -12.46
CA ARG A 86 5.66 -4.45 -12.84
C ARG A 86 7.13 -4.45 -13.26
N MET A 87 8.00 -5.05 -12.45
CA MET A 87 9.44 -5.08 -12.71
C MET A 87 9.81 -6.06 -13.83
N GLY A 88 8.99 -7.09 -14.05
CA GLY A 88 9.12 -8.06 -15.13
C GLY A 88 8.60 -7.57 -16.49
N GLY A 89 8.11 -6.31 -16.57
CA GLY A 89 7.73 -5.68 -17.84
C GLY A 89 6.27 -5.85 -18.25
N SER A 90 5.37 -6.15 -17.29
CA SER A 90 3.93 -6.10 -17.56
C SER A 90 3.52 -4.72 -18.07
N ALA A 91 2.69 -4.68 -19.12
CA ALA A 91 2.14 -3.44 -19.67
C ALA A 91 0.98 -2.84 -18.83
N MET A 92 0.59 -3.51 -17.76
CA MET A 92 -0.51 -3.04 -16.90
C MET A 92 -0.13 -1.78 -16.14
N PRO A 93 -1.04 -0.79 -16.08
CA PRO A 93 -0.80 0.44 -15.32
C PRO A 93 -0.82 0.18 -13.81
N VAL A 94 -0.07 0.99 -13.07
CA VAL A 94 -0.07 1.02 -11.60
C VAL A 94 -0.30 2.44 -11.08
N MET A 95 -0.96 2.56 -9.95
CA MET A 95 -1.01 3.82 -9.21
C MET A 95 0.24 3.94 -8.33
N THR A 96 0.96 5.04 -8.52
CA THR A 96 2.21 5.31 -7.83
C THR A 96 1.98 6.07 -6.52
N THR A 97 2.93 5.95 -5.59
CA THR A 97 3.00 6.78 -4.39
C THR A 97 4.45 7.25 -4.22
N ALA A 98 4.64 8.51 -3.87
CA ALA A 98 5.96 9.13 -3.73
C ALA A 98 6.90 8.86 -4.94
N GLY A 99 6.34 8.87 -6.15
CA GLY A 99 7.09 8.71 -7.40
C GLY A 99 7.48 7.28 -7.78
N SER A 100 6.96 6.25 -7.09
CA SER A 100 7.29 4.83 -7.37
C SER A 100 6.05 3.94 -7.40
N GLY A 101 5.96 3.08 -8.43
CA GLY A 101 4.91 2.07 -8.52
C GLY A 101 5.01 1.02 -7.42
N ASN A 102 6.21 0.52 -7.11
CA ASN A 102 6.38 -0.47 -6.04
C ASN A 102 6.02 0.09 -4.67
N ILE A 103 6.28 1.38 -4.43
CA ILE A 103 5.79 2.06 -3.21
C ILE A 103 4.26 2.09 -3.20
N GLY A 104 3.64 2.43 -4.34
CA GLY A 104 2.17 2.44 -4.46
C GLY A 104 1.54 1.07 -4.22
N LEU A 105 2.10 0.01 -4.81
CA LEU A 105 1.66 -1.37 -4.59
C LEU A 105 1.77 -1.77 -3.11
N THR A 106 2.90 -1.47 -2.48
CA THR A 106 3.13 -1.80 -1.05
C THR A 106 2.24 -0.97 -0.13
N ALA A 107 1.99 0.31 -0.44
CA ALA A 107 1.13 1.17 0.38
C ALA A 107 -0.36 0.80 0.29
N SER A 108 -0.79 0.15 -0.80
CA SER A 108 -2.21 -0.12 -1.05
C SER A 108 -2.61 -1.58 -0.85
N LEU A 109 -1.91 -2.53 -1.46
CA LEU A 109 -2.37 -3.93 -1.52
C LEU A 109 -2.55 -4.59 -0.15
N PRO A 110 -1.65 -4.42 0.83
CA PRO A 110 -1.87 -5.00 2.15
C PRO A 110 -3.07 -4.38 2.88
N VAL A 111 -3.31 -3.07 2.72
CA VAL A 111 -4.49 -2.40 3.31
C VAL A 111 -5.78 -2.91 2.67
N ILE A 112 -5.80 -3.04 1.33
CA ILE A 112 -6.94 -3.58 0.59
C ILE A 112 -7.23 -5.00 1.04
N THR A 113 -6.21 -5.86 1.10
CA THR A 113 -6.32 -7.26 1.52
C THR A 113 -6.89 -7.35 2.93
N PHE A 114 -6.28 -6.62 3.88
CA PHE A 114 -6.73 -6.60 5.26
C PHE A 114 -8.19 -6.18 5.40
N CYS A 115 -8.56 -5.05 4.78
CA CYS A 115 -9.93 -4.53 4.89
C CYS A 115 -10.95 -5.50 4.29
N ARG A 116 -10.65 -6.13 3.15
CA ARG A 116 -11.55 -7.08 2.50
C ARG A 116 -11.72 -8.37 3.33
N GLU A 117 -10.62 -8.96 3.81
CA GLU A 117 -10.67 -10.19 4.61
C GLU A 117 -11.33 -9.98 5.97
N ARG A 118 -11.28 -8.76 6.51
CA ARG A 118 -11.91 -8.38 7.78
C ARG A 118 -13.30 -7.76 7.61
N ASN A 119 -13.86 -7.77 6.39
CA ASN A 119 -15.17 -7.22 6.07
C ASN A 119 -15.34 -5.76 6.56
N LYS A 120 -14.29 -4.96 6.44
CA LYS A 120 -14.35 -3.53 6.75
C LYS A 120 -15.19 -2.81 5.68
N SER A 121 -15.87 -1.73 6.07
CA SER A 121 -16.66 -0.94 5.13
C SER A 121 -15.78 -0.24 4.08
N ASP A 122 -16.38 0.15 2.96
CA ASP A 122 -15.68 0.93 1.94
C ASP A 122 -15.13 2.26 2.50
N GLU A 123 -15.88 2.90 3.39
CA GLU A 123 -15.42 4.12 4.07
C GLU A 123 -14.17 3.85 4.89
N GLN A 124 -14.14 2.78 5.68
CA GLN A 124 -12.95 2.39 6.45
C GLN A 124 -11.76 2.08 5.54
N LEU A 125 -11.99 1.41 4.41
CA LEU A 125 -10.95 1.14 3.41
C LEU A 125 -10.38 2.44 2.82
N TYR A 126 -11.23 3.38 2.38
CA TYR A 126 -10.76 4.66 1.82
C TYR A 126 -9.96 5.48 2.84
N ARG A 127 -10.42 5.55 4.09
CA ARG A 127 -9.71 6.23 5.18
C ARG A 127 -8.36 5.60 5.49
N ALA A 128 -8.31 4.26 5.53
CA ALA A 128 -7.06 3.52 5.75
C ALA A 128 -6.07 3.70 4.58
N LEU A 129 -6.54 3.68 3.33
CA LEU A 129 -5.72 3.98 2.16
C LEU A 129 -5.19 5.42 2.19
N PHE A 130 -6.05 6.38 2.51
CA PHE A 130 -5.64 7.78 2.67
C PHE A 130 -4.52 7.91 3.72
N PHE A 131 -4.71 7.32 4.89
CA PHE A 131 -3.70 7.31 5.95
C PHE A 131 -2.38 6.67 5.48
N SER A 132 -2.46 5.48 4.86
CA SER A 132 -1.28 4.74 4.37
C SER A 132 -0.48 5.54 3.35
N HIS A 133 -1.15 6.12 2.36
CA HIS A 133 -0.47 6.86 1.29
C HIS A 133 0.16 8.16 1.79
N LEU A 134 -0.53 8.95 2.63
CA LEU A 134 0.03 10.18 3.19
C LEU A 134 1.18 9.90 4.15
N THR A 135 1.05 8.90 5.01
CA THR A 135 2.15 8.48 5.90
C THR A 135 3.36 8.00 5.09
N THR A 136 3.14 7.25 4.00
CA THR A 136 4.21 6.85 3.08
C THR A 136 4.93 8.07 2.49
N ILE A 137 4.20 9.08 2.02
CA ILE A 137 4.75 10.32 1.47
C ILE A 137 5.56 11.06 2.54
N HIS A 138 5.00 11.19 3.76
CA HIS A 138 5.66 11.84 4.88
C HIS A 138 6.99 11.16 5.25
N VAL A 139 6.99 9.84 5.41
CA VAL A 139 8.21 9.08 5.74
C VAL A 139 9.22 9.17 4.60
N LYS A 140 8.77 9.04 3.33
CA LYS A 140 9.66 9.11 2.17
C LYS A 140 10.29 10.49 2.00
N ALA A 141 9.57 11.57 2.29
CA ALA A 141 10.11 12.92 2.25
C ALA A 141 11.29 13.12 3.21
N LYS A 142 11.22 12.51 4.41
CA LYS A 142 12.30 12.57 5.41
C LYS A 142 13.54 11.75 5.03
N ILE A 143 13.37 10.66 4.28
CA ILE A 143 14.46 9.81 3.80
C ILE A 143 15.13 10.39 2.55
N GLY A 144 14.44 11.27 1.83
CA GLY A 144 14.93 11.92 0.62
C GLY A 144 14.65 11.14 -0.67
N ARG A 145 14.88 11.82 -1.81
CA ARG A 145 14.58 11.27 -3.15
C ARG A 145 15.46 10.07 -3.50
N LEU A 146 16.75 10.19 -3.24
CA LEU A 146 17.76 9.14 -3.45
C LEU A 146 18.23 8.67 -2.09
N SER A 147 17.91 7.46 -1.72
CA SER A 147 18.35 6.86 -0.46
C SER A 147 18.70 5.40 -0.66
N ALA A 148 19.60 4.89 0.20
CA ALA A 148 19.92 3.47 0.26
C ALA A 148 18.74 2.62 0.76
N TYR A 149 17.76 3.25 1.41
CA TYR A 149 16.55 2.55 1.85
C TYR A 149 15.60 2.33 0.68
N CYS A 150 15.14 1.10 0.53
CA CYS A 150 14.11 0.76 -0.45
C CYS A 150 12.80 1.49 -0.13
N GLY A 151 12.22 2.14 -1.15
CA GLY A 151 10.95 2.86 -0.99
C GLY A 151 9.81 2.05 -0.37
N PRO A 152 9.59 0.79 -0.74
CA PRO A 152 8.62 -0.11 -0.10
C PRO A 152 8.74 -0.24 1.42
N MET A 153 9.91 -0.07 2.02
CA MET A 153 10.06 -0.08 3.49
C MET A 153 9.30 1.07 4.14
N CYS A 154 9.30 2.26 3.51
CA CYS A 154 8.51 3.40 3.99
C CYS A 154 7.02 3.09 3.97
N ALA A 155 6.57 2.45 2.88
CA ALA A 155 5.18 2.04 2.72
C ALA A 155 4.78 0.94 3.71
N ALA A 156 5.66 -0.03 4.00
CA ALA A 156 5.37 -1.09 4.97
C ALA A 156 5.11 -0.53 6.38
N ALA A 157 5.90 0.46 6.81
CA ALA A 157 5.66 1.14 8.09
C ALA A 157 4.31 1.88 8.09
N ALA A 158 3.98 2.57 6.98
CA ALA A 158 2.71 3.26 6.84
C ALA A 158 1.50 2.31 6.84
N VAL A 159 1.64 1.14 6.21
CA VAL A 159 0.61 0.08 6.22
C VAL A 159 0.35 -0.42 7.64
N ALA A 160 1.38 -0.65 8.45
CA ALA A 160 1.21 -1.06 9.85
C ALA A 160 0.38 -0.02 10.62
N GLY A 161 0.68 1.28 10.45
CA GLY A 161 -0.12 2.37 11.01
C GLY A 161 -1.56 2.40 10.49
N ALA A 162 -1.77 2.17 9.19
CA ALA A 162 -3.10 2.15 8.59
C ALA A 162 -3.97 0.99 9.10
N ILE A 163 -3.37 -0.17 9.32
CA ILE A 163 -4.06 -1.34 9.92
C ILE A 163 -4.42 -1.04 11.38
N GLY A 164 -3.52 -0.39 12.15
CA GLY A 164 -3.83 0.09 13.49
C GLY A 164 -4.99 1.09 13.49
N PHE A 165 -4.93 2.07 12.58
CA PHE A 165 -5.96 3.09 12.41
C PHE A 165 -7.35 2.49 12.14
N VAL A 166 -7.46 1.52 11.23
CA VAL A 166 -8.75 0.90 10.88
C VAL A 166 -9.29 -0.06 11.96
N ASN A 167 -8.46 -0.40 12.93
CA ASN A 167 -8.86 -1.18 14.12
C ASN A 167 -9.05 -0.30 15.36
N ASP A 168 -9.16 1.03 15.18
CA ASP A 168 -9.40 2.01 16.25
C ASP A 168 -8.33 1.97 17.36
N PHE A 169 -7.06 1.64 17.00
CA PHE A 169 -5.97 1.76 17.95
C PHE A 169 -5.71 3.24 18.25
N ASP A 170 -5.52 3.55 19.52
CA ASP A 170 -5.21 4.90 19.95
C ASP A 170 -3.88 5.38 19.35
N PHE A 171 -3.85 6.66 18.99
CA PHE A 171 -2.63 7.32 18.59
C PHE A 171 -1.74 7.54 19.81
N GLN A 172 -0.62 6.82 19.91
CA GLN A 172 0.40 6.96 20.93
C GLN A 172 1.76 7.29 20.33
#